data_476474df54e6a2195e9b281a1ea56cf3
#
_entry.id   476474df54e6a2195e9b281a1ea56cf3
#
_cell.length_a   1.000
_cell.length_b   1.000
_cell.length_c   1.000
_cell.angle_alpha   90.00
_cell.angle_beta   90.00
_cell.angle_gamma   90.00
#
_symmetry.space_group_name_H-M   'P 1'
#
loop_
_entity.id
_entity.type
_entity.pdbx_description
1 polymer ?
#
loop_
_entity_poly.entity_id
_entity_poly.type
_entity_poly.pdbx_seq_one_letter_code
_entity_poly.pdbx_strand_id
1 'polypeptide(L)'
;MKKNYLKITAGVMSSAMLIGLCAAGVPAKVIAATEHWNDASASATQWNQWKNNWNTYSSNYEHVSLTPGADQTQLNLAWYSHTTETPAVRIATKQNMDGAKEFVGTQTEAVTIDGVKYFSNKATVKGLKENTKYYYQVFQNGKWQDAETYTTKSFDSFSFLYVGDPQIGASKNQTSTEQEKMVSAGNEVSSAAKDNLAARNDGYNWNNILNDAVKDHEDVSFIVSAGDQVNAGKNEREYAAYLGADALASLPVATTIGNHDSVSNQYTLHFNNPNAFSDKDANYIQGKTEAGTDYYYRYGNTLFMVLDTNNYNCATHENVMKKAISENKDAKWRIVVFHQDIYGSGYDHSDSDGMVLRTQLTPLMDKYDVDVVLQGHDHTYSRTYQLQGDGKSHTAYGKDVDMKAADYITQNNCYQIVSDTESGEVVNPKGTVYLEANSATGSKFYNLIATQQDYISERSQTWTPSYSVVSVTDDSFTVTTYDTTTRQELSGSSTYTIVKKAVSQKITGNTSYKKTVGAKAFKLNIKAKTALTYTSSNKKVAAVDKNGKVTIKGAGKAVITVKAAATSEYKAATQKVTIQVSAKKTSKK
;
A
#
# COMPACT_ATOMS: atom_id res chain seq x y z
N MET A 1 -43.06 -15.57 -17.98
CA MET A 1 -41.66 -15.95 -18.24
C MET A 1 -40.84 -15.57 -17.03
N LYS A 2 -40.48 -16.54 -16.21
CA LYS A 2 -39.67 -16.34 -15.00
C LYS A 2 -38.20 -16.27 -15.42
N LYS A 3 -37.55 -15.10 -15.24
CA LYS A 3 -36.11 -14.97 -15.41
C LYS A 3 -35.41 -15.46 -14.14
N ASN A 4 -34.66 -16.53 -14.31
CA ASN A 4 -33.77 -17.05 -13.28
C ASN A 4 -32.58 -16.08 -13.12
N TYR A 5 -32.45 -15.51 -11.95
CA TYR A 5 -31.21 -14.87 -11.54
C TYR A 5 -30.20 -15.97 -11.22
N LEU A 6 -29.14 -16.06 -12.01
CA LEU A 6 -27.97 -16.84 -11.65
C LEU A 6 -27.31 -16.13 -10.44
N LYS A 7 -27.50 -16.69 -9.27
CA LYS A 7 -26.61 -16.41 -8.14
C LYS A 7 -25.27 -17.07 -8.47
N ILE A 8 -24.27 -16.28 -8.71
CA ILE A 8 -22.89 -16.76 -8.68
C ILE A 8 -22.57 -16.98 -7.20
N THR A 9 -22.90 -18.15 -6.72
CA THR A 9 -22.31 -18.69 -5.51
C THR A 9 -20.88 -19.04 -5.87
N ALA A 10 -19.93 -18.50 -5.14
CA ALA A 10 -18.55 -19.01 -5.09
C ALA A 10 -18.64 -20.49 -4.71
N GLY A 11 -18.75 -21.33 -5.70
CA GLY A 11 -18.83 -22.77 -5.57
C GLY A 11 -17.42 -23.31 -5.53
N VAL A 12 -17.08 -23.88 -4.41
CA VAL A 12 -16.02 -24.85 -4.24
C VAL A 12 -15.91 -25.73 -5.48
N MET A 13 -14.87 -25.56 -6.29
CA MET A 13 -14.39 -26.58 -7.20
C MET A 13 -13.02 -27.05 -6.76
N SER A 14 -13.03 -27.87 -5.71
CA SER A 14 -12.02 -28.90 -5.58
C SER A 14 -12.43 -30.04 -6.52
N SER A 15 -12.01 -29.97 -7.75
CA SER A 15 -12.15 -31.08 -8.70
C SER A 15 -10.75 -31.53 -9.07
N ALA A 16 -10.39 -32.66 -8.52
CA ALA A 16 -9.34 -33.48 -9.07
C ALA A 16 -9.60 -33.71 -10.57
N MET A 17 -8.82 -33.09 -11.43
CA MET A 17 -8.67 -33.50 -12.82
C MET A 17 -7.22 -33.87 -13.05
N LEU A 18 -6.92 -35.13 -12.72
CA LEU A 18 -5.79 -35.84 -13.30
C LEU A 18 -6.18 -36.17 -14.75
N ILE A 19 -5.70 -35.43 -15.72
CA ILE A 19 -5.55 -35.91 -17.09
C ILE A 19 -4.10 -35.68 -17.49
N GLY A 20 -3.43 -36.80 -17.74
CA GLY A 20 -2.03 -36.85 -18.09
C GLY A 20 -1.74 -36.17 -19.42
N LEU A 21 -0.67 -35.39 -19.42
CA LEU A 21 0.19 -35.18 -20.57
C LEU A 21 1.63 -35.36 -20.11
N CYS A 22 2.22 -36.48 -20.55
CA CYS A 22 3.65 -36.70 -20.46
C CYS A 22 4.37 -35.70 -21.35
N ALA A 23 5.09 -34.76 -20.75
CA ALA A 23 6.25 -34.11 -21.33
C ALA A 23 7.24 -33.79 -20.21
N ALA A 24 8.36 -34.40 -20.31
CA ALA A 24 9.66 -34.26 -19.61
C ALA A 24 9.80 -33.23 -18.47
N GLY A 25 9.91 -33.73 -17.26
CA GLY A 25 10.96 -33.29 -16.35
C GLY A 25 10.72 -32.03 -15.53
N VAL A 26 9.56 -31.89 -14.84
CA VAL A 26 9.47 -31.09 -13.63
C VAL A 26 8.82 -31.98 -12.57
N PRO A 27 9.42 -32.19 -11.40
CA PRO A 27 8.79 -33.01 -10.38
C PRO A 27 7.53 -32.30 -9.90
N ALA A 28 6.40 -33.01 -10.01
CA ALA A 28 5.15 -32.63 -9.38
C ALA A 28 5.34 -32.60 -7.85
N LYS A 29 5.73 -31.43 -7.32
CA LYS A 29 5.79 -31.14 -5.91
C LYS A 29 4.77 -30.05 -5.60
N VAL A 30 3.50 -30.35 -5.86
CA VAL A 30 2.53 -29.26 -6.01
C VAL A 30 1.31 -29.36 -5.11
N ILE A 31 1.07 -30.45 -4.42
CA ILE A 31 -0.21 -30.58 -3.70
C ILE A 31 -0.03 -30.91 -2.20
N ALA A 32 1.16 -31.34 -1.79
CA ALA A 32 1.37 -31.80 -0.41
C ALA A 32 1.44 -30.66 0.62
N ALA A 33 1.69 -29.41 0.24
CA ALA A 33 1.87 -28.31 1.18
C ALA A 33 0.56 -27.77 1.77
N THR A 34 -0.56 -27.96 1.10
CA THR A 34 -1.86 -27.43 1.54
C THR A 34 -2.71 -28.43 2.32
N GLU A 35 -2.36 -29.72 2.32
CA GLU A 35 -3.17 -30.76 2.96
C GLU A 35 -2.96 -30.85 4.49
N HIS A 36 -1.79 -30.45 4.98
CA HIS A 36 -1.43 -30.51 6.41
C HIS A 36 -0.98 -29.14 6.91
N TRP A 37 -1.85 -28.21 6.81
CA TRP A 37 -1.58 -26.83 7.11
C TRP A 37 -1.17 -26.63 8.59
N ASN A 38 0.01 -26.06 8.84
CA ASN A 38 0.53 -25.60 10.12
C ASN A 38 0.89 -26.57 11.24
N ASP A 39 0.49 -27.77 11.21
CA ASP A 39 0.86 -28.68 12.30
C ASP A 39 2.36 -28.97 12.34
N ALA A 40 3.10 -28.67 11.26
CA ALA A 40 4.50 -29.05 11.10
C ALA A 40 5.51 -27.89 11.17
N SER A 41 5.10 -26.64 11.05
CA SER A 41 6.03 -25.52 10.91
C SER A 41 6.39 -24.83 12.23
N ALA A 42 5.64 -25.07 13.29
CA ALA A 42 5.86 -24.47 14.59
C ALA A 42 6.70 -25.33 15.50
N SER A 43 7.41 -24.72 16.45
CA SER A 43 7.92 -25.50 17.57
C SER A 43 6.73 -26.19 18.25
N ALA A 44 6.82 -27.48 18.48
CA ALA A 44 5.76 -28.29 19.13
C ALA A 44 5.26 -27.67 20.44
N THR A 45 6.12 -26.96 21.16
CA THR A 45 5.79 -26.27 22.41
C THR A 45 4.85 -25.06 22.16
N GLN A 46 5.18 -24.16 21.24
CA GLN A 46 4.37 -22.97 20.96
C GLN A 46 3.01 -23.35 20.38
N TRP A 47 2.98 -24.28 19.43
CA TRP A 47 1.75 -24.80 18.87
C TRP A 47 0.84 -25.45 19.94
N ASN A 48 1.40 -26.26 20.82
CA ASN A 48 0.63 -26.88 21.89
C ASN A 48 0.11 -25.85 22.89
N GLN A 49 0.88 -24.83 23.23
CA GLN A 49 0.41 -23.71 24.06
C GLN A 49 -0.75 -22.98 23.41
N TRP A 50 -0.66 -22.64 22.13
CA TRP A 50 -1.71 -21.98 21.37
C TRP A 50 -3.00 -22.83 21.34
N LYS A 51 -2.90 -24.11 20.98
CA LYS A 51 -4.06 -25.02 20.96
C LYS A 51 -4.74 -25.13 22.32
N ASN A 52 -3.95 -25.29 23.38
CA ASN A 52 -4.49 -25.46 24.73
C ASN A 52 -5.20 -24.20 25.24
N ASN A 53 -4.78 -23.03 24.79
CA ASN A 53 -5.35 -21.74 25.16
C ASN A 53 -6.35 -21.21 24.13
N TRP A 54 -6.63 -21.93 23.05
CA TRP A 54 -7.44 -21.45 21.94
C TRP A 54 -8.82 -20.95 22.36
N ASN A 55 -9.50 -21.63 23.26
CA ASN A 55 -10.80 -21.18 23.76
C ASN A 55 -10.73 -19.81 24.42
N THR A 56 -9.66 -19.49 25.11
CA THR A 56 -9.43 -18.17 25.71
C THR A 56 -9.16 -17.13 24.64
N TYR A 57 -8.30 -17.42 23.67
CA TYR A 57 -8.00 -16.51 22.56
C TYR A 57 -9.25 -16.22 21.70
N SER A 58 -9.96 -17.26 21.29
CA SER A 58 -11.10 -17.16 20.38
C SER A 58 -12.35 -16.52 20.98
N SER A 59 -12.41 -16.36 22.29
CA SER A 59 -13.50 -15.69 23.01
C SER A 59 -13.11 -14.31 23.57
N ASN A 60 -11.88 -13.87 23.35
CA ASN A 60 -11.47 -12.52 23.71
C ASN A 60 -11.77 -11.56 22.57
N TYR A 61 -12.95 -10.95 22.60
CA TYR A 61 -13.39 -9.96 21.59
C TYR A 61 -12.93 -8.54 21.94
N GLU A 62 -12.23 -8.34 23.03
CA GLU A 62 -11.91 -7.04 23.62
C GLU A 62 -10.45 -6.59 23.33
N HIS A 63 -9.82 -7.19 22.34
CA HIS A 63 -8.50 -6.75 21.88
C HIS A 63 -8.51 -5.30 21.41
N VAL A 64 -7.39 -4.60 21.67
CA VAL A 64 -7.18 -3.25 21.20
C VAL A 64 -6.51 -3.29 19.83
N SER A 65 -7.13 -2.69 18.83
CA SER A 65 -6.49 -2.46 17.53
C SER A 65 -5.82 -1.09 17.52
N LEU A 66 -4.59 -1.05 17.04
CA LEU A 66 -3.84 0.17 16.75
C LEU A 66 -3.84 0.43 15.24
N THR A 67 -4.14 1.67 14.84
CA THR A 67 -4.07 2.14 13.45
C THR A 67 -3.21 3.40 13.38
N PRO A 68 -2.45 3.65 12.31
CA PRO A 68 -1.83 4.96 12.11
C PRO A 68 -2.88 6.08 12.25
N GLY A 69 -2.51 7.21 12.84
CA GLY A 69 -3.38 8.39 12.88
C GLY A 69 -3.31 9.17 11.55
N ALA A 70 -3.88 10.37 11.52
CA ALA A 70 -3.87 11.21 10.33
C ALA A 70 -2.45 11.58 9.86
N ASP A 71 -1.52 11.65 10.80
CA ASP A 71 -0.08 11.82 10.56
C ASP A 71 0.74 11.03 11.60
N GLN A 72 2.05 10.97 11.40
CA GLN A 72 2.99 10.21 12.24
C GLN A 72 3.04 10.64 13.71
N THR A 73 2.45 11.78 14.08
CA THR A 73 2.36 12.26 15.47
C THR A 73 1.09 11.78 16.18
N GLN A 74 0.30 10.94 15.54
CA GLN A 74 -0.98 10.47 16.03
C GLN A 74 -1.05 8.94 15.99
N LEU A 75 -1.83 8.37 16.90
CA LEU A 75 -2.14 6.95 16.96
C LEU A 75 -3.65 6.80 17.20
N ASN A 76 -4.31 6.06 16.35
CA ASN A 76 -5.71 5.72 16.51
C ASN A 76 -5.85 4.36 17.19
N LEU A 77 -6.84 4.25 18.08
CA LEU A 77 -7.16 3.01 18.78
C LEU A 77 -8.64 2.69 18.61
N ALA A 78 -8.96 1.40 18.50
CA ALA A 78 -10.33 0.89 18.64
C ALA A 78 -10.32 -0.37 19.52
N TRP A 79 -11.39 -0.57 20.30
CA TRP A 79 -11.56 -1.75 21.16
C TRP A 79 -13.03 -1.96 21.48
N TYR A 80 -13.40 -3.17 21.81
CA TYR A 80 -14.73 -3.46 22.35
C TYR A 80 -14.74 -3.34 23.88
N SER A 81 -15.89 -3.00 24.43
CA SER A 81 -16.24 -3.13 25.85
C SER A 81 -17.67 -3.65 25.98
N HIS A 82 -18.00 -4.30 27.08
CA HIS A 82 -19.36 -4.78 27.36
C HIS A 82 -20.10 -3.87 28.35
N THR A 83 -19.55 -2.71 28.66
CA THR A 83 -20.19 -1.67 29.48
C THR A 83 -20.41 -0.39 28.70
N THR A 84 -21.48 0.33 29.02
CA THR A 84 -21.68 1.71 28.55
C THR A 84 -20.81 2.64 29.36
N GLU A 85 -19.88 3.33 28.73
CA GLU A 85 -18.90 4.18 29.39
C GLU A 85 -18.42 5.31 28.48
N THR A 86 -17.73 6.28 29.05
CA THR A 86 -16.96 7.25 28.24
C THR A 86 -15.58 6.66 27.97
N PRO A 87 -15.30 6.21 26.74
CA PRO A 87 -14.03 5.59 26.44
C PRO A 87 -12.90 6.60 26.47
N ALA A 88 -11.75 6.19 26.96
CA ALA A 88 -10.56 7.04 26.99
C ALA A 88 -9.27 6.21 26.81
N VAL A 89 -8.24 6.86 26.31
CA VAL A 89 -6.87 6.35 26.26
C VAL A 89 -5.98 7.30 27.02
N ARG A 90 -5.12 6.78 27.87
CA ARG A 90 -4.04 7.57 28.46
C ARG A 90 -2.68 7.05 28.00
N ILE A 91 -1.73 7.96 27.81
CA ILE A 91 -0.40 7.64 27.32
C ILE A 91 0.68 8.41 28.09
N ALA A 92 1.78 7.75 28.41
CA ALA A 92 2.91 8.32 29.15
C ALA A 92 4.23 7.75 28.59
N THR A 93 5.33 8.43 28.90
CA THR A 93 6.70 7.90 28.65
C THR A 93 7.23 7.10 29.83
N LYS A 94 6.47 6.99 30.91
CA LYS A 94 6.81 6.21 32.11
C LYS A 94 5.81 5.07 32.28
N GLN A 95 6.31 3.89 32.62
CA GLN A 95 5.48 2.68 32.79
C GLN A 95 4.43 2.81 33.92
N ASN A 96 4.75 3.55 34.98
CA ASN A 96 3.80 3.82 36.06
C ASN A 96 2.74 4.85 35.73
N MET A 97 2.66 5.29 34.48
CA MET A 97 1.71 6.29 33.94
C MET A 97 1.82 7.69 34.59
N ASP A 98 2.93 7.99 35.30
CA ASP A 98 3.14 9.33 35.88
C ASP A 98 3.27 10.37 34.77
N GLY A 99 2.47 11.44 34.86
CA GLY A 99 2.37 12.48 33.84
C GLY A 99 1.61 12.08 32.56
N ALA A 100 0.78 11.02 32.63
CA ALA A 100 0.01 10.58 31.49
C ALA A 100 -0.92 11.68 30.94
N LYS A 101 -1.03 11.74 29.63
CA LYS A 101 -2.05 12.53 28.92
C LYS A 101 -3.22 11.64 28.58
N GLU A 102 -4.43 12.16 28.78
CA GLU A 102 -5.68 11.45 28.49
C GLU A 102 -6.34 11.99 27.23
N PHE A 103 -6.91 11.08 26.44
CA PHE A 103 -7.64 11.36 25.20
C PHE A 103 -9.00 10.66 25.27
N VAL A 104 -10.06 11.45 25.36
CA VAL A 104 -11.43 10.95 25.37
C VAL A 104 -11.84 10.53 23.97
N GLY A 105 -12.49 9.38 23.88
CA GLY A 105 -12.97 8.78 22.65
C GLY A 105 -14.49 8.85 22.48
N THR A 106 -14.98 8.07 21.55
CA THR A 106 -16.41 7.87 21.26
C THR A 106 -16.77 6.40 21.40
N GLN A 107 -17.99 6.12 21.84
CA GLN A 107 -18.56 4.78 21.94
C GLN A 107 -19.79 4.66 21.06
N THR A 108 -19.90 3.55 20.35
CA THR A 108 -21.08 3.19 19.57
C THR A 108 -21.49 1.75 19.88
N GLU A 109 -22.78 1.43 19.73
CA GLU A 109 -23.23 0.04 19.82
C GLU A 109 -22.60 -0.78 18.71
N ALA A 110 -22.10 -1.97 19.04
CA ALA A 110 -21.41 -2.84 18.08
C ALA A 110 -22.26 -4.11 17.81
N VAL A 111 -22.01 -5.16 18.54
CA VAL A 111 -22.56 -6.50 18.32
C VAL A 111 -23.06 -7.14 19.61
N THR A 112 -23.89 -8.16 19.47
CA THR A 112 -24.22 -9.06 20.59
C THR A 112 -23.65 -10.44 20.29
N ILE A 113 -22.78 -10.94 21.16
CA ILE A 113 -22.11 -12.23 21.03
C ILE A 113 -22.45 -13.05 22.27
N ASP A 114 -22.99 -14.26 22.07
CA ASP A 114 -23.39 -15.18 23.15
C ASP A 114 -24.26 -14.52 24.25
N GLY A 115 -25.12 -13.58 23.84
CA GLY A 115 -26.02 -12.84 24.74
C GLY A 115 -25.38 -11.64 25.45
N VAL A 116 -24.10 -11.39 25.27
CA VAL A 116 -23.38 -10.23 25.78
C VAL A 116 -23.36 -9.13 24.71
N LYS A 117 -23.82 -7.93 25.09
CA LYS A 117 -23.80 -6.75 24.22
C LYS A 117 -22.43 -6.07 24.32
N TYR A 118 -21.83 -5.82 23.16
CA TYR A 118 -20.56 -5.10 23.04
C TYR A 118 -20.73 -3.74 22.39
N PHE A 119 -19.83 -2.83 22.74
CA PHE A 119 -19.73 -1.47 22.21
C PHE A 119 -18.34 -1.28 21.61
N SER A 120 -18.27 -0.65 20.44
CA SER A 120 -17.02 -0.22 19.82
C SER A 120 -16.62 1.13 20.37
N ASN A 121 -15.42 1.22 20.89
CA ASN A 121 -14.80 2.42 21.41
C ASN A 121 -13.69 2.86 20.45
N LYS A 122 -13.58 4.17 20.20
CA LYS A 122 -12.54 4.74 19.33
C LYS A 122 -11.96 5.98 19.97
N ALA A 123 -10.64 6.08 19.99
CA ALA A 123 -9.91 7.25 20.46
C ALA A 123 -8.70 7.54 19.61
N THR A 124 -8.23 8.80 19.61
CA THR A 124 -7.02 9.24 18.90
C THR A 124 -6.07 9.92 19.87
N VAL A 125 -4.91 9.33 20.04
CA VAL A 125 -3.76 9.93 20.72
C VAL A 125 -3.06 10.91 19.79
N LYS A 126 -2.62 12.06 20.30
CA LYS A 126 -1.99 13.13 19.52
C LYS A 126 -0.71 13.64 20.19
N GLY A 127 0.17 14.20 19.39
CA GLY A 127 1.39 14.87 19.86
C GLY A 127 2.49 13.88 20.24
N LEU A 128 2.53 12.74 19.58
CA LEU A 128 3.63 11.79 19.67
C LEU A 128 4.93 12.40 19.11
N LYS A 129 6.04 12.00 19.68
CA LYS A 129 7.38 12.39 19.23
C LYS A 129 8.04 11.17 18.60
N GLU A 130 8.92 11.39 17.64
CA GLU A 130 9.71 10.30 17.04
C GLU A 130 10.66 9.65 18.06
N ASN A 131 11.08 8.43 17.76
CA ASN A 131 12.07 7.65 18.52
C ASN A 131 11.78 7.62 20.03
N THR A 132 10.48 7.48 20.39
CA THR A 132 10.04 7.57 21.77
C THR A 132 9.23 6.35 22.15
N LYS A 133 9.63 5.73 23.27
CA LYS A 133 8.86 4.65 23.89
C LYS A 133 7.75 5.24 24.76
N TYR A 134 6.53 4.79 24.52
CA TYR A 134 5.33 5.13 25.26
C TYR A 134 4.75 3.91 25.95
N TYR A 135 3.96 4.16 26.98
CA TYR A 135 3.07 3.21 27.64
C TYR A 135 1.66 3.75 27.49
N TYR A 136 0.71 2.94 27.06
CA TYR A 136 -0.67 3.35 26.90
C TYR A 136 -1.61 2.41 27.66
N GLN A 137 -2.75 2.94 28.08
CA GLN A 137 -3.84 2.18 28.69
C GLN A 137 -5.17 2.65 28.07
N VAL A 138 -6.08 1.71 27.88
CA VAL A 138 -7.46 2.00 27.48
C VAL A 138 -8.36 1.91 28.71
N PHE A 139 -9.36 2.78 28.79
CA PHE A 139 -10.44 2.65 29.76
C PHE A 139 -11.49 1.72 29.16
N GLN A 140 -11.72 0.58 29.82
CA GLN A 140 -12.52 -0.51 29.29
C GLN A 140 -13.18 -1.24 30.45
N ASN A 141 -14.50 -1.46 30.35
CA ASN A 141 -15.30 -2.14 31.36
C ASN A 141 -15.16 -1.49 32.76
N GLY A 142 -15.20 -0.16 32.81
CA GLY A 142 -15.18 0.61 34.06
C GLY A 142 -13.83 0.75 34.74
N LYS A 143 -12.73 0.33 34.09
CA LYS A 143 -11.37 0.42 34.66
C LYS A 143 -10.31 0.68 33.59
N TRP A 144 -9.19 1.24 34.02
CA TRP A 144 -7.97 1.27 33.22
C TRP A 144 -7.38 -0.13 33.14
N GLN A 145 -7.11 -0.61 31.91
CA GLN A 145 -6.44 -1.88 31.69
C GLN A 145 -4.93 -1.77 31.99
N ASP A 146 -4.24 -2.90 31.97
CA ASP A 146 -2.79 -2.91 32.14
C ASP A 146 -2.10 -2.09 31.03
N ALA A 147 -0.91 -1.58 31.33
CA ALA A 147 -0.20 -0.73 30.39
C ALA A 147 0.52 -1.56 29.33
N GLU A 148 0.15 -1.30 28.07
CA GLU A 148 0.86 -1.82 26.91
C GLU A 148 1.92 -0.82 26.42
N THR A 149 2.82 -1.27 25.54
CA THR A 149 3.88 -0.43 24.99
C THR A 149 3.63 -0.06 23.54
N TYR A 150 4.02 1.17 23.18
CA TYR A 150 4.09 1.62 21.81
C TYR A 150 5.37 2.43 21.61
N THR A 151 6.12 2.16 20.54
CA THR A 151 7.37 2.86 20.26
C THR A 151 7.31 3.49 18.88
N THR A 152 7.31 4.82 18.84
CA THR A 152 7.48 5.55 17.58
C THR A 152 8.93 5.41 17.10
N LYS A 153 9.08 5.26 15.78
CA LYS A 153 10.37 5.22 15.10
C LYS A 153 10.69 6.60 14.50
N SER A 154 11.69 6.68 13.63
CA SER A 154 11.97 7.89 12.86
C SER A 154 10.77 8.27 11.98
N PHE A 155 10.55 9.59 11.85
CA PHE A 155 9.48 10.11 10.99
C PHE A 155 9.98 10.44 9.58
N ASP A 156 11.28 10.71 9.43
CA ASP A 156 11.87 11.11 8.14
C ASP A 156 12.28 9.92 7.27
N SER A 157 12.80 8.87 7.92
CA SER A 157 13.15 7.60 7.28
C SER A 157 12.51 6.47 8.07
N PHE A 158 11.63 5.73 7.46
CA PHE A 158 10.83 4.70 8.14
C PHE A 158 10.70 3.45 7.28
N SER A 159 10.35 2.36 7.93
CA SER A 159 9.97 1.13 7.27
C SER A 159 8.60 0.64 7.76
N PHE A 160 7.96 -0.16 6.93
CA PHE A 160 6.70 -0.82 7.25
C PHE A 160 6.66 -2.23 6.65
N LEU A 161 5.86 -3.09 7.28
CA LEU A 161 5.52 -4.38 6.68
C LEU A 161 4.38 -4.18 5.69
N TYR A 162 4.47 -4.79 4.52
CA TYR A 162 3.38 -4.90 3.57
C TYR A 162 2.96 -6.36 3.47
N VAL A 163 1.68 -6.63 3.72
CA VAL A 163 1.09 -7.97 3.78
C VAL A 163 -0.21 -8.01 2.99
N GLY A 164 -0.49 -9.14 2.38
CA GLY A 164 -1.77 -9.43 1.72
C GLY A 164 -2.51 -10.53 2.45
N ASP A 165 -3.80 -10.46 2.47
CA ASP A 165 -4.73 -11.56 2.70
C ASP A 165 -4.35 -12.44 3.90
N PRO A 166 -4.31 -11.88 5.13
CA PRO A 166 -4.23 -12.71 6.34
C PRO A 166 -5.38 -13.70 6.40
N GLN A 167 -6.53 -13.29 5.95
CA GLN A 167 -7.76 -14.03 5.70
C GLN A 167 -8.01 -15.14 6.72
N ILE A 168 -7.99 -14.75 8.02
CA ILE A 168 -8.18 -15.66 9.14
C ILE A 168 -9.50 -16.44 8.98
N GLY A 169 -9.42 -17.77 8.95
CA GLY A 169 -10.58 -18.65 8.72
C GLY A 169 -10.66 -19.24 7.31
N ALA A 170 -9.80 -18.80 6.37
CA ALA A 170 -9.85 -19.29 4.99
C ALA A 170 -9.36 -20.74 4.84
N SER A 171 -8.55 -21.25 5.76
CA SER A 171 -8.03 -22.62 5.71
C SER A 171 -9.05 -23.71 6.06
N LYS A 172 -10.32 -23.38 6.23
CA LYS A 172 -11.39 -24.32 6.61
C LYS A 172 -11.59 -25.53 5.68
N ASN A 173 -11.10 -25.43 4.45
CA ASN A 173 -11.13 -26.52 3.49
C ASN A 173 -9.81 -27.32 3.45
N GLN A 174 -8.80 -26.93 4.24
CA GLN A 174 -7.55 -27.66 4.35
C GLN A 174 -7.68 -28.73 5.44
N THR A 175 -7.01 -29.88 5.26
CA THR A 175 -7.01 -30.96 6.23
C THR A 175 -5.99 -30.67 7.34
N SER A 176 -6.46 -30.53 8.58
CA SER A 176 -5.58 -30.46 9.76
C SER A 176 -5.41 -31.83 10.42
N THR A 177 -4.34 -32.00 11.19
CA THR A 177 -4.09 -33.24 11.93
C THR A 177 -5.25 -33.61 12.88
N GLU A 178 -5.92 -32.61 13.47
CA GLU A 178 -7.10 -32.87 14.30
C GLU A 178 -8.32 -33.31 13.48
N GLN A 179 -8.52 -32.74 12.32
CA GLN A 179 -9.58 -33.20 11.40
C GLN A 179 -9.35 -34.63 10.96
N GLU A 180 -8.12 -35.01 10.63
CA GLU A 180 -7.76 -36.39 10.29
C GLU A 180 -8.03 -37.37 11.41
N LYS A 181 -7.68 -37.01 12.64
CA LYS A 181 -7.97 -37.84 13.83
C LYS A 181 -9.49 -38.04 14.01
N MET A 182 -10.27 -36.97 13.85
CA MET A 182 -11.74 -37.06 13.94
C MET A 182 -12.33 -37.93 12.83
N VAL A 183 -11.88 -37.77 11.61
CA VAL A 183 -12.31 -38.58 10.45
C VAL A 183 -11.91 -40.04 10.65
N SER A 184 -10.65 -40.31 11.09
CA SER A 184 -10.16 -41.67 11.36
C SER A 184 -10.92 -42.36 12.50
N ALA A 185 -11.45 -41.58 13.44
CA ALA A 185 -12.33 -42.10 14.51
C ALA A 185 -13.80 -42.29 14.06
N GLY A 186 -14.12 -42.06 12.78
CA GLY A 186 -15.47 -42.17 12.26
C GLY A 186 -16.39 -40.99 12.59
N ASN A 187 -15.84 -39.86 13.04
CA ASN A 187 -16.59 -38.66 13.34
C ASN A 187 -16.69 -37.76 12.08
N GLU A 188 -17.88 -37.29 11.79
CA GLU A 188 -18.08 -36.25 10.78
C GLU A 188 -17.66 -34.89 11.34
N VAL A 189 -16.79 -34.15 10.61
CA VAL A 189 -16.36 -32.82 11.01
C VAL A 189 -17.43 -31.81 10.54
N SER A 190 -18.14 -31.21 11.49
CA SER A 190 -19.15 -30.19 11.18
C SER A 190 -18.51 -28.93 10.58
N SER A 191 -19.29 -28.14 9.82
CA SER A 191 -18.83 -26.85 9.28
C SER A 191 -18.32 -25.92 10.39
N ALA A 192 -19.06 -25.80 11.49
CA ALA A 192 -18.65 -24.98 12.62
C ALA A 192 -17.31 -25.43 13.27
N ALA A 193 -17.05 -26.74 13.29
CA ALA A 193 -15.76 -27.24 13.76
C ALA A 193 -14.63 -26.89 12.78
N LYS A 194 -14.88 -26.97 11.47
CA LYS A 194 -13.91 -26.56 10.44
C LYS A 194 -13.59 -25.07 10.54
N ASP A 195 -14.61 -24.23 10.68
CA ASP A 195 -14.44 -22.78 10.83
C ASP A 195 -13.63 -22.44 12.09
N ASN A 196 -13.89 -23.13 13.21
CA ASN A 196 -13.15 -22.95 14.45
C ASN A 196 -11.69 -23.39 14.34
N LEU A 197 -11.43 -24.53 13.68
CA LEU A 197 -10.07 -25.03 13.46
C LEU A 197 -9.30 -24.11 12.51
N ALA A 198 -9.94 -23.63 11.46
CA ALA A 198 -9.33 -22.68 10.53
C ALA A 198 -8.93 -21.37 11.24
N ALA A 199 -9.84 -20.75 11.97
CA ALA A 199 -9.52 -19.53 12.73
C ALA A 199 -8.36 -19.75 13.71
N ARG A 200 -8.31 -20.90 14.38
CA ARG A 200 -7.21 -21.26 15.28
C ARG A 200 -5.87 -21.37 14.53
N ASN A 201 -5.86 -22.07 13.41
CA ASN A 201 -4.65 -22.38 12.67
C ASN A 201 -4.11 -21.12 11.98
N ASP A 202 -4.98 -20.35 11.33
CA ASP A 202 -4.61 -19.12 10.64
C ASP A 202 -4.15 -18.05 11.63
N GLY A 203 -4.85 -17.91 12.77
CA GLY A 203 -4.45 -17.02 13.86
C GLY A 203 -3.09 -17.37 14.45
N TYR A 204 -2.78 -18.66 14.58
CA TYR A 204 -1.45 -19.09 15.00
C TYR A 204 -0.35 -18.66 14.02
N ASN A 205 -0.57 -18.89 12.73
CA ASN A 205 0.39 -18.47 11.72
C ASN A 205 0.56 -16.96 11.69
N TRP A 206 -0.55 -16.23 11.74
CA TRP A 206 -0.51 -14.78 11.80
C TRP A 206 0.34 -14.27 12.95
N ASN A 207 0.11 -14.80 14.16
CA ASN A 207 0.90 -14.45 15.33
C ASN A 207 2.39 -14.75 15.14
N ASN A 208 2.73 -15.95 14.67
CA ASN A 208 4.11 -16.34 14.45
C ASN A 208 4.83 -15.48 13.41
N ILE A 209 4.18 -15.27 12.28
CA ILE A 209 4.75 -14.52 11.16
C ILE A 209 5.04 -13.09 11.56
N LEU A 210 4.10 -12.44 12.26
CA LEU A 210 4.32 -11.09 12.75
C LEU A 210 5.43 -11.01 13.78
N ASN A 211 5.48 -11.95 14.73
CA ASN A 211 6.52 -11.98 15.75
C ASN A 211 7.91 -12.18 15.12
N ASP A 212 8.03 -13.07 14.13
CA ASP A 212 9.28 -13.28 13.40
C ASP A 212 9.66 -12.07 12.54
N ALA A 213 8.70 -11.48 11.80
CA ALA A 213 8.95 -10.30 10.98
C ALA A 213 9.41 -9.10 11.81
N VAL A 214 8.77 -8.83 12.95
CA VAL A 214 9.17 -7.73 13.85
C VAL A 214 10.54 -8.00 14.48
N LYS A 215 10.84 -9.25 14.81
CA LYS A 215 12.16 -9.63 15.35
C LYS A 215 13.28 -9.46 14.32
N ASP A 216 13.01 -9.74 13.04
CA ASP A 216 14.00 -9.62 11.98
C ASP A 216 14.14 -8.17 11.49
N HIS A 217 13.09 -7.37 11.67
CA HIS A 217 13.00 -5.99 11.19
C HIS A 217 12.49 -5.07 12.33
N GLU A 218 13.32 -4.87 13.34
CA GLU A 218 12.96 -4.12 14.57
C GLU A 218 12.64 -2.63 14.32
N ASP A 219 12.98 -2.10 13.16
CA ASP A 219 12.79 -0.69 12.78
C ASP A 219 11.44 -0.41 12.11
N VAL A 220 10.60 -1.43 11.87
CA VAL A 220 9.27 -1.23 11.27
C VAL A 220 8.38 -0.38 12.18
N SER A 221 7.68 0.56 11.56
CA SER A 221 6.83 1.54 12.23
C SER A 221 5.37 1.11 12.31
N PHE A 222 4.88 0.39 11.29
CA PHE A 222 3.49 -0.07 11.16
C PHE A 222 3.40 -1.16 10.10
N ILE A 223 2.21 -1.74 9.96
CA ILE A 223 1.85 -2.69 8.90
C ILE A 223 0.91 -2.00 7.92
N VAL A 224 1.06 -2.25 6.63
CA VAL A 224 0.06 -2.00 5.58
C VAL A 224 -0.50 -3.35 5.15
N SER A 225 -1.79 -3.56 5.39
CA SER A 225 -2.50 -4.77 4.96
C SER A 225 -3.36 -4.46 3.74
N ALA A 226 -3.16 -5.23 2.67
CA ALA A 226 -3.87 -5.04 1.41
C ALA A 226 -5.30 -5.60 1.39
N GLY A 227 -5.87 -5.98 2.53
CA GLY A 227 -7.26 -6.42 2.64
C GLY A 227 -7.42 -7.86 3.10
N ASP A 228 -8.69 -8.28 3.19
CA ASP A 228 -9.10 -9.60 3.66
C ASP A 228 -8.43 -9.98 4.99
N GLN A 229 -8.77 -9.19 6.04
CA GLN A 229 -8.26 -9.45 7.39
C GLN A 229 -8.80 -10.79 7.90
N VAL A 230 -10.07 -11.07 7.60
CA VAL A 230 -10.80 -12.27 7.99
C VAL A 230 -11.50 -12.89 6.79
N ASN A 231 -11.79 -14.18 6.88
CA ASN A 231 -12.50 -14.89 5.82
C ASN A 231 -14.02 -14.63 5.83
N ALA A 232 -14.58 -14.40 7.00
CA ALA A 232 -16.00 -14.14 7.16
C ALA A 232 -16.20 -12.85 7.96
N GLY A 233 -16.44 -11.73 7.29
CA GLY A 233 -16.50 -10.39 7.87
C GLY A 233 -17.52 -10.21 9.02
N LYS A 234 -18.40 -11.19 9.28
CA LYS A 234 -19.34 -11.23 10.43
C LYS A 234 -18.85 -12.09 11.60
N ASN A 235 -17.71 -12.74 11.44
CA ASN A 235 -17.23 -13.72 12.42
C ASN A 235 -16.27 -13.08 13.43
N GLU A 236 -16.78 -12.71 14.58
CA GLU A 236 -16.00 -12.08 15.66
C GLU A 236 -14.88 -12.98 16.20
N ARG A 237 -14.98 -14.30 16.07
CA ARG A 237 -13.89 -15.21 16.42
C ARG A 237 -12.69 -15.08 15.49
N GLU A 238 -12.93 -14.83 14.20
CA GLU A 238 -11.85 -14.58 13.26
C GLU A 238 -11.17 -13.24 13.56
N TYR A 239 -11.95 -12.19 13.92
CA TYR A 239 -11.37 -10.94 14.41
C TYR A 239 -10.61 -11.10 15.72
N ALA A 240 -11.11 -11.92 16.66
CA ALA A 240 -10.38 -12.22 17.89
C ALA A 240 -9.03 -12.89 17.62
N ALA A 241 -8.99 -13.81 16.66
CA ALA A 241 -7.75 -14.45 16.22
C ALA A 241 -6.81 -13.50 15.49
N TYR A 242 -7.34 -12.60 14.65
CA TYR A 242 -6.56 -11.59 13.95
C TYR A 242 -5.94 -10.58 14.92
N LEU A 243 -6.77 -9.96 15.76
CA LEU A 243 -6.35 -8.91 16.70
C LEU A 243 -5.56 -9.45 17.89
N GLY A 244 -5.68 -10.74 18.16
CA GLY A 244 -4.98 -11.42 19.26
C GLY A 244 -3.51 -11.73 18.97
N ALA A 245 -2.96 -11.36 17.81
CA ALA A 245 -1.53 -11.50 17.54
C ALA A 245 -0.71 -10.56 18.44
N ASP A 246 0.30 -11.10 19.14
CA ASP A 246 1.08 -10.38 20.16
C ASP A 246 1.69 -9.07 19.64
N ALA A 247 2.21 -9.08 18.40
CA ALA A 247 2.84 -7.91 17.79
C ALA A 247 1.86 -6.74 17.63
N LEU A 248 0.57 -7.00 17.45
CA LEU A 248 -0.45 -5.95 17.22
C LEU A 248 -0.76 -5.12 18.46
N ALA A 249 -0.38 -5.57 19.65
CA ALA A 249 -0.47 -4.74 20.85
C ALA A 249 0.49 -3.52 20.81
N SER A 250 1.50 -3.55 19.95
CA SER A 250 2.51 -2.49 19.86
C SER A 250 2.80 -1.99 18.43
N LEU A 251 2.26 -2.64 17.40
CA LEU A 251 2.49 -2.32 16.00
C LEU A 251 1.16 -1.96 15.31
N PRO A 252 0.96 -0.70 14.90
CA PRO A 252 -0.27 -0.28 14.22
C PRO A 252 -0.44 -0.96 12.85
N VAL A 253 -1.69 -1.20 12.45
CA VAL A 253 -2.02 -1.72 11.11
C VAL A 253 -2.89 -0.72 10.36
N ALA A 254 -2.42 -0.27 9.20
CA ALA A 254 -3.24 0.41 8.19
C ALA A 254 -3.94 -0.67 7.36
N THR A 255 -5.21 -0.91 7.64
CA THR A 255 -5.99 -1.97 7.01
C THR A 255 -6.71 -1.47 5.75
N THR A 256 -6.84 -2.31 4.74
CA THR A 256 -7.64 -2.08 3.53
C THR A 256 -8.88 -2.97 3.59
N ILE A 257 -10.00 -2.53 3.07
CA ILE A 257 -11.22 -3.35 3.00
C ILE A 257 -11.07 -4.34 1.84
N GLY A 258 -10.97 -5.64 2.15
CA GLY A 258 -11.03 -6.71 1.17
C GLY A 258 -12.48 -7.13 0.87
N ASN A 259 -12.68 -8.00 -0.12
CA ASN A 259 -14.03 -8.44 -0.48
C ASN A 259 -14.67 -9.29 0.63
N HIS A 260 -13.88 -10.02 1.40
CA HIS A 260 -14.35 -10.76 2.58
C HIS A 260 -14.70 -9.84 3.74
N ASP A 261 -14.01 -8.71 3.93
CA ASP A 261 -14.32 -7.69 4.94
C ASP A 261 -15.57 -6.89 4.58
N SER A 262 -15.80 -6.62 3.28
CA SER A 262 -16.76 -5.64 2.75
C SER A 262 -18.22 -5.95 3.04
N VAL A 263 -18.52 -7.20 3.40
CA VAL A 263 -19.89 -7.74 3.53
C VAL A 263 -20.56 -7.44 4.88
N SER A 264 -19.88 -6.69 5.76
CA SER A 264 -20.42 -6.36 7.08
C SER A 264 -19.78 -5.11 7.67
N ASN A 265 -20.39 -4.56 8.72
CA ASN A 265 -19.87 -3.38 9.41
C ASN A 265 -18.84 -3.70 10.51
N GLN A 266 -18.55 -4.97 10.81
CA GLN A 266 -17.60 -5.36 11.85
C GLN A 266 -16.22 -4.76 11.60
N TYR A 267 -15.75 -4.76 10.35
CA TYR A 267 -14.49 -4.12 10.01
C TYR A 267 -14.41 -2.67 10.57
N THR A 268 -15.41 -1.84 10.29
CA THR A 268 -15.39 -0.45 10.78
C THR A 268 -15.56 -0.35 12.29
N LEU A 269 -16.05 -1.38 12.96
CA LEU A 269 -16.15 -1.40 14.43
C LEU A 269 -14.80 -1.73 15.09
N HIS A 270 -13.96 -2.53 14.43
CA HIS A 270 -12.65 -2.92 14.92
C HIS A 270 -11.52 -1.97 14.56
N PHE A 271 -11.67 -1.14 13.52
CA PHE A 271 -10.60 -0.26 13.06
C PHE A 271 -11.00 1.21 13.11
N ASN A 272 -10.07 2.06 13.52
CA ASN A 272 -10.25 3.51 13.61
C ASN A 272 -9.44 4.22 12.52
N ASN A 273 -9.82 4.03 11.26
CA ASN A 273 -9.10 4.57 10.11
C ASN A 273 -9.17 6.11 10.09
N PRO A 274 -8.03 6.80 9.90
CA PRO A 274 -7.97 8.26 9.91
C PRO A 274 -8.54 8.86 8.62
N ASN A 275 -9.03 10.08 8.69
CA ASN A 275 -9.54 10.83 7.52
C ASN A 275 -10.46 10.01 6.62
N ALA A 276 -11.22 9.08 7.20
CA ALA A 276 -12.17 8.28 6.45
C ALA A 276 -13.22 9.19 5.78
N PHE A 277 -13.57 8.84 4.55
CA PHE A 277 -14.60 9.53 3.79
C PHE A 277 -15.91 9.45 4.56
N SER A 278 -16.63 10.55 4.68
CA SER A 278 -17.75 10.68 5.60
C SER A 278 -18.97 11.32 4.94
N ASP A 279 -20.09 11.34 5.65
CA ASP A 279 -21.35 11.98 5.23
C ASP A 279 -21.23 13.49 4.90
N LYS A 280 -20.11 14.11 5.26
CA LYS A 280 -19.76 15.49 4.92
C LYS A 280 -19.10 15.62 3.55
N ASP A 281 -18.68 14.51 2.97
CA ASP A 281 -17.95 14.48 1.72
C ASP A 281 -18.90 14.22 0.55
N ALA A 282 -18.57 14.76 -0.63
CA ALA A 282 -19.39 14.57 -1.82
C ALA A 282 -19.39 13.10 -2.28
N ASN A 283 -20.57 12.61 -2.65
CA ASN A 283 -20.77 11.23 -3.10
C ASN A 283 -20.48 10.13 -2.05
N TYR A 284 -20.54 10.48 -0.76
CA TYR A 284 -20.30 9.52 0.33
C TYR A 284 -21.13 8.22 0.21
N ILE A 285 -22.43 8.35 -0.09
CA ILE A 285 -23.32 7.17 -0.20
C ILE A 285 -22.86 6.23 -1.31
N GLN A 286 -22.38 6.75 -2.42
CA GLN A 286 -21.90 5.97 -3.56
C GLN A 286 -20.53 5.34 -3.31
N GLY A 287 -19.75 5.88 -2.37
CA GLY A 287 -18.42 5.41 -2.00
C GLY A 287 -18.37 4.51 -0.77
N LYS A 288 -19.52 4.08 -0.28
CA LYS A 288 -19.62 3.32 0.96
C LYS A 288 -19.98 1.87 0.69
N THR A 289 -19.22 0.94 1.30
CA THR A 289 -19.62 -0.44 1.54
C THR A 289 -20.16 -0.60 2.97
N GLU A 290 -20.64 -1.77 3.37
CA GLU A 290 -21.02 -2.04 4.76
C GLU A 290 -19.82 -1.91 5.70
N ALA A 291 -18.63 -2.28 5.26
CA ALA A 291 -17.38 -2.20 6.03
C ALA A 291 -16.83 -0.77 6.19
N GLY A 292 -17.25 0.17 5.36
CA GLY A 292 -16.73 1.54 5.46
C GLY A 292 -16.49 2.22 4.12
N THR A 293 -15.41 2.98 4.05
CA THR A 293 -15.08 3.86 2.91
C THR A 293 -13.58 3.99 2.74
N ASP A 294 -13.18 4.66 1.67
CA ASP A 294 -11.81 5.13 1.47
C ASP A 294 -11.33 6.00 2.64
N TYR A 295 -10.02 6.01 2.85
CA TYR A 295 -9.38 6.88 3.82
C TYR A 295 -7.95 7.23 3.37
N TYR A 296 -7.30 8.15 4.07
CA TYR A 296 -5.89 8.49 3.81
C TYR A 296 -5.17 8.90 5.08
N TYR A 297 -3.87 8.77 5.07
CA TYR A 297 -2.99 9.24 6.14
C TYR A 297 -1.63 9.62 5.58
N ARG A 298 -0.88 10.37 6.38
CA ARG A 298 0.49 10.73 6.08
C ARG A 298 1.44 10.08 7.08
N TYR A 299 2.57 9.60 6.61
CA TYR A 299 3.69 9.24 7.46
C TYR A 299 4.98 9.82 6.87
N GLY A 300 5.63 10.73 7.61
CA GLY A 300 6.78 11.49 7.10
C GLY A 300 6.46 12.27 5.82
N ASN A 301 7.21 12.02 4.78
CA ASN A 301 7.02 12.63 3.46
C ASN A 301 6.14 11.79 2.51
N THR A 302 5.46 10.77 3.01
CA THR A 302 4.67 9.82 2.23
C THR A 302 3.19 9.97 2.52
N LEU A 303 2.40 10.12 1.47
CA LEU A 303 0.94 10.11 1.50
C LEU A 303 0.44 8.71 1.10
N PHE A 304 -0.30 8.09 1.99
CA PHE A 304 -1.01 6.83 1.76
C PHE A 304 -2.49 7.14 1.49
N MET A 305 -3.01 6.62 0.38
CA MET A 305 -4.41 6.71 -0.01
C MET A 305 -4.96 5.29 -0.12
N VAL A 306 -5.88 4.93 0.77
CA VAL A 306 -6.43 3.59 0.87
C VAL A 306 -7.85 3.59 0.32
N LEU A 307 -8.08 2.80 -0.73
CA LEU A 307 -9.33 2.80 -1.49
C LEU A 307 -10.09 1.50 -1.25
N ASP A 308 -11.39 1.62 -1.01
CA ASP A 308 -12.32 0.49 -0.92
C ASP A 308 -12.81 0.11 -2.33
N THR A 309 -12.00 -0.69 -3.03
CA THR A 309 -12.28 -1.12 -4.41
C THR A 309 -13.38 -2.17 -4.55
N ASN A 310 -14.01 -2.60 -3.45
CA ASN A 310 -15.28 -3.31 -3.50
C ASN A 310 -16.43 -2.40 -3.96
N ASN A 311 -16.21 -1.09 -3.89
CA ASN A 311 -17.03 -0.10 -4.53
C ASN A 311 -16.44 0.25 -5.91
N TYR A 312 -17.10 -0.17 -6.96
CA TYR A 312 -16.68 0.10 -8.34
C TYR A 312 -16.94 1.54 -8.81
N ASN A 313 -17.36 2.44 -7.93
CA ASN A 313 -17.55 3.86 -8.24
C ASN A 313 -16.27 4.66 -8.07
N CYS A 314 -15.39 4.61 -9.06
CA CYS A 314 -14.09 5.27 -9.01
C CYS A 314 -14.16 6.81 -8.99
N ALA A 315 -15.32 7.42 -9.27
CA ALA A 315 -15.51 8.85 -9.06
C ALA A 315 -15.39 9.24 -7.57
N THR A 316 -15.81 8.37 -6.67
CA THR A 316 -15.63 8.55 -5.23
C THR A 316 -14.17 8.44 -4.84
N HIS A 317 -13.46 7.42 -5.33
CA HIS A 317 -12.02 7.26 -5.12
C HIS A 317 -11.26 8.50 -5.60
N GLU A 318 -11.60 9.04 -6.75
CA GLU A 318 -10.99 10.27 -7.24
C GLU A 318 -11.21 11.46 -6.30
N ASN A 319 -12.38 11.59 -5.69
CA ASN A 319 -12.64 12.68 -4.73
C ASN A 319 -11.77 12.58 -3.49
N VAL A 320 -11.58 11.36 -2.96
CA VAL A 320 -10.68 11.11 -1.84
C VAL A 320 -9.23 11.44 -2.21
N MET A 321 -8.76 10.97 -3.37
CA MET A 321 -7.40 11.26 -3.86
C MET A 321 -7.16 12.77 -4.00
N LYS A 322 -8.11 13.51 -4.58
CA LYS A 322 -8.04 14.98 -4.69
C LYS A 322 -7.91 15.64 -3.33
N LYS A 323 -8.76 15.25 -2.36
CA LYS A 323 -8.75 15.79 -1.01
C LYS A 323 -7.41 15.51 -0.34
N ALA A 324 -6.99 14.25 -0.31
CA ALA A 324 -5.74 13.80 0.30
C ALA A 324 -4.53 14.58 -0.26
N ILE A 325 -4.41 14.69 -1.57
CA ILE A 325 -3.31 15.41 -2.22
C ILE A 325 -3.39 16.92 -1.96
N SER A 326 -4.59 17.50 -1.94
CA SER A 326 -4.75 18.94 -1.68
C SER A 326 -4.32 19.35 -0.27
N GLU A 327 -4.49 18.44 0.68
CA GLU A 327 -4.11 18.62 2.09
C GLU A 327 -2.62 18.26 2.35
N ASN A 328 -1.99 17.48 1.46
CA ASN A 328 -0.62 16.97 1.59
C ASN A 328 0.24 17.29 0.35
N LYS A 329 0.22 18.55 -0.09
CA LYS A 329 0.89 18.99 -1.34
C LYS A 329 2.40 18.79 -1.35
N ASP A 330 3.02 18.75 -0.20
CA ASP A 330 4.45 18.58 0.01
C ASP A 330 4.88 17.10 0.16
N ALA A 331 3.93 16.16 0.14
CA ALA A 331 4.25 14.75 0.14
C ALA A 331 5.06 14.39 -1.12
N LYS A 332 6.23 13.78 -0.92
CA LYS A 332 7.15 13.38 -1.98
C LYS A 332 6.79 12.05 -2.59
N TRP A 333 6.24 11.16 -1.77
CA TRP A 333 5.79 9.82 -2.16
C TRP A 333 4.27 9.74 -2.09
N ARG A 334 3.67 9.13 -3.10
CA ARG A 334 2.24 8.84 -3.16
C ARG A 334 2.05 7.36 -3.37
N ILE A 335 1.54 6.72 -2.33
CA ILE A 335 1.25 5.28 -2.32
C ILE A 335 -0.26 5.13 -2.29
N VAL A 336 -0.80 4.32 -3.19
CA VAL A 336 -2.21 3.91 -3.17
C VAL A 336 -2.26 2.46 -2.73
N VAL A 337 -3.22 2.13 -1.88
CA VAL A 337 -3.46 0.78 -1.40
C VAL A 337 -4.91 0.41 -1.69
N PHE A 338 -5.14 -0.72 -2.32
CA PHE A 338 -6.47 -1.30 -2.50
C PHE A 338 -6.36 -2.82 -2.62
N HIS A 339 -7.50 -3.50 -2.47
CA HIS A 339 -7.49 -4.94 -2.35
C HIS A 339 -7.37 -5.66 -3.69
N GLN A 340 -8.27 -5.39 -4.65
CA GLN A 340 -8.29 -6.10 -5.93
C GLN A 340 -7.02 -5.81 -6.75
N ASP A 341 -6.40 -6.85 -7.28
CA ASP A 341 -5.21 -6.73 -8.11
C ASP A 341 -5.56 -6.37 -9.57
N ILE A 342 -5.42 -5.09 -9.91
CA ILE A 342 -5.67 -4.65 -11.28
C ILE A 342 -4.54 -4.98 -12.24
N TYR A 343 -3.35 -5.22 -11.72
CA TYR A 343 -2.17 -5.70 -12.44
C TYR A 343 -1.42 -6.73 -11.57
N GLY A 344 -1.97 -7.92 -11.49
CA GLY A 344 -1.40 -9.07 -10.78
C GLY A 344 -1.06 -10.21 -11.72
N SER A 345 -0.79 -11.37 -11.16
CA SER A 345 -0.46 -12.58 -11.90
C SER A 345 -1.12 -13.84 -11.37
N GLY A 346 -2.06 -13.72 -10.43
CA GLY A 346 -2.82 -14.83 -9.88
C GLY A 346 -3.93 -15.30 -10.82
N TYR A 347 -4.15 -16.60 -10.83
CA TYR A 347 -5.22 -17.21 -11.61
C TYR A 347 -6.55 -17.01 -10.90
N ASP A 348 -7.53 -16.50 -11.62
CA ASP A 348 -8.93 -16.30 -11.25
C ASP A 348 -9.36 -14.83 -11.10
N HIS A 349 -8.50 -13.91 -10.66
CA HIS A 349 -8.86 -12.51 -10.42
C HIS A 349 -8.13 -11.52 -11.32
N SER A 350 -6.82 -11.63 -11.50
CA SER A 350 -6.02 -10.69 -12.31
C SER A 350 -6.49 -10.57 -13.77
N ASP A 351 -7.16 -11.58 -14.32
CA ASP A 351 -7.73 -11.61 -15.68
C ASP A 351 -9.27 -11.55 -15.71
N SER A 352 -9.91 -11.18 -14.60
CA SER A 352 -11.36 -11.08 -14.48
C SER A 352 -11.82 -9.78 -13.81
N ASP A 353 -12.12 -9.79 -12.51
CA ASP A 353 -12.69 -8.64 -11.81
C ASP A 353 -11.70 -7.46 -11.67
N GLY A 354 -10.41 -7.73 -11.55
CA GLY A 354 -9.37 -6.69 -11.58
C GLY A 354 -9.41 -5.84 -12.85
N MET A 355 -9.73 -6.40 -13.99
CA MET A 355 -9.82 -5.68 -15.27
C MET A 355 -10.94 -4.63 -15.30
N VAL A 356 -12.04 -4.84 -14.57
CA VAL A 356 -13.13 -3.86 -14.47
C VAL A 356 -12.63 -2.54 -13.88
N LEU A 357 -11.81 -2.65 -12.85
CA LEU A 357 -11.24 -1.49 -12.15
C LEU A 357 -10.07 -0.87 -12.93
N ARG A 358 -9.32 -1.67 -13.69
CA ARG A 358 -8.15 -1.24 -14.46
C ARG A 358 -8.47 -0.05 -15.38
N THR A 359 -9.59 -0.13 -16.11
CA THR A 359 -10.01 0.93 -17.05
C THR A 359 -10.29 2.28 -16.36
N GLN A 360 -10.62 2.28 -15.09
CA GLN A 360 -10.99 3.45 -14.31
C GLN A 360 -9.85 3.95 -13.40
N LEU A 361 -9.12 3.03 -12.76
CA LEU A 361 -8.07 3.39 -11.79
C LEU A 361 -6.74 3.76 -12.45
N THR A 362 -6.33 3.07 -13.51
CA THR A 362 -5.05 3.38 -14.18
C THR A 362 -4.93 4.87 -14.59
N PRO A 363 -5.96 5.49 -15.21
CA PRO A 363 -5.89 6.93 -15.52
C PRO A 363 -5.81 7.83 -14.28
N LEU A 364 -6.34 7.40 -13.14
CA LEU A 364 -6.24 8.15 -11.89
C LEU A 364 -4.83 8.07 -11.29
N MET A 365 -4.18 6.91 -11.38
CA MET A 365 -2.79 6.76 -10.93
C MET A 365 -1.86 7.73 -11.69
N ASP A 366 -1.99 7.81 -13.01
CA ASP A 366 -1.25 8.77 -13.83
C ASP A 366 -1.57 10.22 -13.51
N LYS A 367 -2.86 10.54 -13.41
CA LYS A 367 -3.34 11.89 -13.16
C LYS A 367 -2.81 12.49 -11.86
N TYR A 368 -2.60 11.64 -10.87
CA TYR A 368 -2.18 12.05 -9.54
C TYR A 368 -0.74 11.68 -9.21
N ASP A 369 0.08 11.32 -10.21
CA ASP A 369 1.49 10.95 -10.06
C ASP A 369 1.68 9.95 -8.90
N VAL A 370 0.94 8.85 -8.93
CA VAL A 370 1.08 7.77 -7.96
C VAL A 370 2.36 7.00 -8.26
N ASP A 371 3.20 6.81 -7.25
CA ASP A 371 4.48 6.11 -7.41
C ASP A 371 4.34 4.60 -7.34
N VAL A 372 3.52 4.16 -6.37
CA VAL A 372 3.37 2.74 -6.01
C VAL A 372 1.92 2.43 -5.72
N VAL A 373 1.45 1.30 -6.21
CA VAL A 373 0.18 0.68 -5.80
C VAL A 373 0.49 -0.63 -5.09
N LEU A 374 -0.12 -0.83 -3.93
CA LEU A 374 -0.05 -2.04 -3.12
C LEU A 374 -1.40 -2.76 -3.19
N GLN A 375 -1.39 -4.04 -3.62
CA GLN A 375 -2.57 -4.86 -3.90
C GLN A 375 -2.50 -6.20 -3.15
N GLY A 376 -3.62 -6.91 -3.06
CA GLY A 376 -3.75 -8.27 -2.51
C GLY A 376 -4.59 -9.16 -3.43
N HIS A 377 -5.49 -9.93 -2.84
CA HIS A 377 -6.59 -10.68 -3.48
C HIS A 377 -6.20 -12.01 -4.13
N ASP A 378 -5.16 -12.06 -4.95
CA ASP A 378 -4.80 -13.26 -5.71
C ASP A 378 -3.85 -14.22 -4.98
N HIS A 379 -3.45 -13.89 -3.77
CA HIS A 379 -2.61 -14.75 -2.93
C HIS A 379 -1.38 -15.29 -3.66
N THR A 380 -0.82 -14.49 -4.55
CA THR A 380 0.46 -14.71 -5.23
C THR A 380 1.34 -13.49 -5.06
N TYR A 381 2.62 -13.59 -5.34
CA TYR A 381 3.49 -12.42 -5.41
C TYR A 381 3.67 -12.02 -6.87
N SER A 382 3.48 -10.73 -7.15
CA SER A 382 3.93 -10.16 -8.41
C SER A 382 4.37 -8.69 -8.28
N ARG A 383 5.25 -8.29 -9.19
CA ARG A 383 5.67 -6.90 -9.38
C ARG A 383 5.64 -6.57 -10.87
N THR A 384 5.04 -5.44 -11.21
CA THR A 384 5.03 -4.96 -12.59
C THR A 384 6.32 -4.21 -12.94
N TYR A 385 6.54 -3.96 -14.22
CA TYR A 385 7.35 -2.82 -14.66
C TYR A 385 6.71 -1.50 -14.25
N GLN A 386 7.36 -0.37 -14.54
CA GLN A 386 6.71 0.94 -14.41
C GLN A 386 5.68 1.10 -15.53
N LEU A 387 4.42 1.28 -15.16
CA LEU A 387 3.30 1.37 -16.08
C LEU A 387 2.73 2.79 -16.11
N GLN A 388 2.34 3.25 -17.29
CA GLN A 388 1.47 4.40 -17.48
C GLN A 388 0.24 3.96 -18.24
N GLY A 389 -0.87 4.72 -18.13
CA GLY A 389 -2.01 4.56 -19.01
C GLY A 389 -1.60 4.77 -20.46
N ASP A 390 -2.23 4.06 -21.37
CA ASP A 390 -1.94 4.13 -22.80
C ASP A 390 -2.52 5.35 -23.51
N GLY A 391 -3.20 6.23 -22.75
CA GLY A 391 -3.81 7.46 -23.24
C GLY A 391 -5.06 7.27 -24.09
N LYS A 392 -5.59 6.04 -24.18
CA LYS A 392 -6.81 5.73 -24.95
C LYS A 392 -8.03 5.71 -24.03
N SER A 393 -9.20 5.82 -24.64
CA SER A 393 -10.46 5.53 -23.96
C SER A 393 -10.77 4.05 -24.06
N HIS A 394 -11.05 3.43 -22.92
CA HIS A 394 -11.39 2.03 -22.82
C HIS A 394 -12.87 1.86 -22.49
N THR A 395 -13.45 0.74 -22.96
CA THR A 395 -14.84 0.42 -22.70
C THR A 395 -15.00 0.00 -21.24
N ALA A 396 -15.77 0.79 -20.48
CA ALA A 396 -16.11 0.39 -19.12
C ALA A 396 -16.89 -0.94 -19.12
N TYR A 397 -16.70 -1.70 -18.04
CA TYR A 397 -17.46 -2.92 -17.82
C TYR A 397 -18.96 -2.69 -17.95
N GLY A 398 -19.62 -3.62 -18.61
CA GLY A 398 -21.08 -3.69 -18.70
C GLY A 398 -21.54 -5.14 -18.56
N LYS A 399 -22.77 -5.34 -18.08
CA LYS A 399 -23.35 -6.68 -17.82
C LYS A 399 -23.37 -7.64 -19.03
N ASP A 400 -23.21 -7.10 -20.24
CA ASP A 400 -23.22 -7.84 -21.50
C ASP A 400 -21.80 -8.03 -22.06
N VAL A 401 -20.75 -7.66 -21.30
CA VAL A 401 -19.35 -7.81 -21.68
C VAL A 401 -18.79 -9.11 -21.10
N ASP A 402 -18.28 -9.96 -21.97
CA ASP A 402 -17.48 -11.11 -21.55
C ASP A 402 -16.05 -10.65 -21.28
N MET A 403 -15.71 -10.47 -20.01
CA MET A 403 -14.39 -10.01 -19.57
C MET A 403 -13.27 -11.00 -19.86
N LYS A 404 -13.60 -12.29 -20.02
CA LYS A 404 -12.64 -13.35 -20.35
C LYS A 404 -12.40 -13.49 -21.86
N ALA A 405 -13.14 -12.75 -22.68
CA ALA A 405 -12.91 -12.75 -24.12
C ALA A 405 -11.54 -12.12 -24.43
N ALA A 406 -10.73 -12.82 -25.21
CA ALA A 406 -9.38 -12.36 -25.60
C ALA A 406 -9.38 -10.97 -26.22
N ASP A 407 -10.42 -10.63 -26.98
CA ASP A 407 -10.58 -9.31 -27.57
C ASP A 407 -10.80 -8.22 -26.52
N TYR A 408 -11.60 -8.48 -25.48
CA TYR A 408 -11.82 -7.55 -24.39
C TYR A 408 -10.52 -7.29 -23.62
N ILE A 409 -9.80 -8.35 -23.27
CA ILE A 409 -8.50 -8.27 -22.59
C ILE A 409 -7.52 -7.43 -23.41
N THR A 410 -7.37 -7.72 -24.70
CA THR A 410 -6.45 -7.00 -25.60
C THR A 410 -6.82 -5.53 -25.75
N GLN A 411 -8.11 -5.21 -25.82
CA GLN A 411 -8.60 -3.85 -26.01
C GLN A 411 -8.55 -3.00 -24.73
N ASN A 412 -8.55 -3.63 -23.54
CA ASN A 412 -8.65 -2.95 -22.25
C ASN A 412 -7.43 -3.17 -21.34
N ASN A 413 -6.27 -3.46 -21.88
CA ASN A 413 -5.02 -3.53 -21.12
C ASN A 413 -4.69 -2.23 -20.40
N CYS A 414 -5.05 -1.09 -20.97
CA CYS A 414 -4.99 0.26 -20.39
C CYS A 414 -3.61 0.78 -20.06
N TYR A 415 -2.53 0.10 -20.41
CA TYR A 415 -1.17 0.46 -20.01
C TYR A 415 -0.20 0.51 -21.20
N GLN A 416 0.89 1.20 -20.94
CA GLN A 416 2.16 1.10 -21.68
C GLN A 416 3.30 0.94 -20.65
N ILE A 417 4.26 0.09 -20.96
CA ILE A 417 5.46 -0.08 -20.16
C ILE A 417 6.39 1.11 -20.46
N VAL A 418 6.76 1.88 -19.42
CA VAL A 418 7.60 3.07 -19.56
C VAL A 418 9.00 2.90 -19.00
N SER A 419 9.26 1.78 -18.33
CA SER A 419 10.58 1.30 -17.92
C SER A 419 10.57 -0.22 -17.94
N ASP A 420 11.54 -0.80 -18.63
CA ASP A 420 11.75 -2.24 -18.79
C ASP A 420 12.87 -2.79 -17.88
N THR A 421 13.23 -2.04 -16.84
CA THR A 421 14.23 -2.47 -15.87
C THR A 421 13.71 -3.66 -15.07
N GLU A 422 14.25 -4.85 -15.33
CA GLU A 422 13.80 -6.10 -14.72
C GLU A 422 14.14 -6.18 -13.24
N SER A 423 15.23 -5.56 -12.81
CA SER A 423 15.69 -5.67 -11.43
C SER A 423 16.38 -4.40 -10.92
N GLY A 424 16.42 -4.27 -9.60
CA GLY A 424 17.29 -3.34 -8.91
C GLY A 424 16.73 -1.92 -8.78
N GLU A 425 17.41 -0.93 -9.32
CA GLU A 425 17.13 0.48 -9.07
C GLU A 425 16.61 1.20 -10.31
N VAL A 426 15.53 1.98 -10.15
CA VAL A 426 15.05 2.94 -11.15
C VAL A 426 15.15 4.36 -10.60
N VAL A 427 15.61 5.31 -11.42
CA VAL A 427 15.85 6.70 -11.01
C VAL A 427 14.89 7.65 -11.71
N ASN A 428 14.11 8.40 -10.91
CA ASN A 428 13.07 9.30 -11.39
C ASN A 428 12.18 8.66 -12.47
N PRO A 429 11.63 7.46 -12.22
CA PRO A 429 10.80 6.80 -13.20
C PRO A 429 9.55 7.64 -13.48
N LYS A 430 8.96 7.38 -14.61
CA LYS A 430 7.57 7.78 -14.88
C LYS A 430 6.68 6.56 -14.69
N GLY A 431 5.40 6.83 -14.45
CA GLY A 431 4.42 5.77 -14.25
C GLY A 431 4.47 5.17 -12.85
N THR A 432 3.63 4.19 -12.64
CA THR A 432 3.36 3.54 -11.37
C THR A 432 3.86 2.11 -11.40
N VAL A 433 4.49 1.62 -10.33
CA VAL A 433 4.73 0.19 -10.11
C VAL A 433 3.58 -0.38 -9.27
N TYR A 434 3.10 -1.55 -9.64
CA TYR A 434 2.07 -2.29 -8.92
C TYR A 434 2.72 -3.52 -8.27
N LEU A 435 2.44 -3.70 -6.99
CA LEU A 435 2.92 -4.83 -6.19
C LEU A 435 1.69 -5.60 -5.70
N GLU A 436 1.70 -6.89 -5.87
CA GLU A 436 0.69 -7.81 -5.36
C GLU A 436 1.32 -8.64 -4.24
N ALA A 437 0.66 -8.67 -3.09
CA ALA A 437 1.10 -9.45 -1.95
C ALA A 437 0.48 -10.84 -1.95
N ASN A 438 1.29 -11.85 -1.70
CA ASN A 438 0.86 -13.20 -1.42
C ASN A 438 0.17 -13.28 -0.04
N SER A 439 -0.54 -14.38 0.22
CA SER A 439 -1.15 -14.65 1.54
C SER A 439 -0.12 -14.53 2.67
N ALA A 440 -0.43 -13.69 3.65
CA ALA A 440 0.44 -13.50 4.80
C ALA A 440 0.41 -14.67 5.80
N THR A 441 -0.66 -15.47 5.80
CA THR A 441 -0.82 -16.60 6.74
C THR A 441 -0.69 -17.96 6.07
N GLY A 442 -0.81 -18.01 4.75
CA GLY A 442 -0.92 -19.27 4.00
C GLY A 442 -2.28 -19.94 4.16
N SER A 443 -3.29 -19.20 4.61
CA SER A 443 -4.65 -19.72 4.77
C SER A 443 -5.28 -20.17 3.46
N LYS A 444 -4.82 -19.56 2.34
CA LYS A 444 -5.27 -19.86 0.99
C LYS A 444 -4.20 -19.44 -0.01
N PHE A 445 -4.07 -20.18 -1.10
CA PHE A 445 -3.17 -19.85 -2.20
C PHE A 445 -3.88 -20.05 -3.55
N TYR A 446 -3.44 -19.27 -4.54
CA TYR A 446 -3.84 -19.44 -5.94
C TYR A 446 -2.65 -19.85 -6.81
N ASN A 447 -2.96 -20.40 -7.98
CA ASN A 447 -1.96 -20.64 -9.01
C ASN A 447 -1.59 -19.32 -9.69
N LEU A 448 -0.41 -19.27 -10.29
CA LEU A 448 -0.09 -18.22 -11.26
C LEU A 448 -0.85 -18.49 -12.58
N ILE A 449 -1.22 -17.42 -13.27
CA ILE A 449 -1.67 -17.50 -14.67
C ILE A 449 -0.56 -18.19 -15.48
N ALA A 450 -0.94 -19.18 -16.30
CA ALA A 450 0.01 -20.06 -16.97
C ALA A 450 1.04 -19.29 -17.82
N THR A 451 0.60 -18.29 -18.57
CA THR A 451 1.48 -17.42 -19.37
C THR A 451 1.70 -16.12 -18.61
N GLN A 452 2.96 -15.78 -18.33
CA GLN A 452 3.27 -14.49 -17.70
C GLN A 452 2.83 -13.35 -18.60
N GLN A 453 2.14 -12.41 -18.01
CA GLN A 453 1.70 -11.18 -18.67
C GLN A 453 2.94 -10.31 -18.95
N ASP A 454 2.91 -9.55 -20.03
CA ASP A 454 4.03 -8.71 -20.47
C ASP A 454 4.31 -7.52 -19.55
N TYR A 455 3.32 -7.09 -18.75
CA TYR A 455 3.49 -6.05 -17.74
C TYR A 455 4.14 -6.55 -16.45
N ILE A 456 4.24 -7.85 -16.23
CA ILE A 456 4.84 -8.46 -15.04
C ILE A 456 6.36 -8.56 -15.20
N SER A 457 7.08 -7.89 -14.32
CA SER A 457 8.55 -8.01 -14.22
C SER A 457 8.94 -9.26 -13.44
N GLU A 458 8.32 -9.50 -12.31
CA GLU A 458 8.58 -10.64 -11.43
C GLU A 458 7.29 -11.20 -10.86
N ARG A 459 7.26 -12.51 -10.65
CA ARG A 459 6.16 -13.20 -10.00
C ARG A 459 6.61 -14.47 -9.31
N SER A 460 5.94 -14.85 -8.26
CA SER A 460 6.26 -16.04 -7.49
C SER A 460 5.03 -16.69 -6.87
N GLN A 461 5.04 -18.02 -6.83
CA GLN A 461 4.17 -18.82 -5.98
C GLN A 461 4.97 -19.98 -5.39
N THR A 462 5.37 -19.84 -4.16
CA THR A 462 6.14 -20.86 -3.42
C THR A 462 5.29 -21.76 -2.56
N TRP A 463 3.97 -21.48 -2.49
CA TRP A 463 3.03 -22.18 -1.60
C TRP A 463 3.40 -22.03 -0.11
N THR A 464 4.12 -20.96 0.19
CA THR A 464 4.46 -20.54 1.54
C THR A 464 4.00 -19.10 1.76
N PRO A 465 3.62 -18.71 2.98
CA PRO A 465 3.29 -17.34 3.27
C PRO A 465 4.47 -16.40 3.03
N SER A 466 4.18 -15.15 2.72
CA SER A 466 5.23 -14.14 2.57
C SER A 466 4.79 -12.77 3.07
N TYR A 467 5.76 -11.93 3.38
CA TYR A 467 5.57 -10.52 3.68
C TYR A 467 6.66 -9.69 3.01
N SER A 468 6.40 -8.42 2.79
CA SER A 468 7.41 -7.49 2.28
C SER A 468 7.79 -6.47 3.34
N VAL A 469 9.06 -6.11 3.36
CA VAL A 469 9.56 -4.95 4.10
C VAL A 469 9.76 -3.81 3.11
N VAL A 470 9.12 -2.68 3.40
CA VAL A 470 9.24 -1.46 2.61
C VAL A 470 9.96 -0.42 3.44
N SER A 471 11.04 0.12 2.89
CA SER A 471 11.80 1.23 3.49
C SER A 471 11.63 2.49 2.65
N VAL A 472 11.27 3.59 3.29
CA VAL A 472 11.06 4.89 2.65
C VAL A 472 11.97 5.93 3.27
N THR A 473 12.67 6.67 2.42
CA THR A 473 13.48 7.82 2.79
C THR A 473 13.04 9.05 1.97
N ASP A 474 13.72 10.17 2.18
CA ASP A 474 13.50 11.32 1.30
C ASP A 474 13.73 11.00 -0.18
N ASP A 475 14.69 10.16 -0.50
CA ASP A 475 15.12 9.94 -1.87
C ASP A 475 14.84 8.54 -2.41
N SER A 476 14.39 7.60 -1.60
CA SER A 476 14.19 6.22 -2.03
C SER A 476 12.95 5.56 -1.42
N PHE A 477 12.35 4.69 -2.19
CA PHE A 477 11.38 3.66 -1.79
C PHE A 477 11.99 2.31 -2.17
N THR A 478 12.20 1.43 -1.19
CA THR A 478 12.79 0.11 -1.42
C THR A 478 11.87 -0.96 -0.87
N VAL A 479 11.60 -2.00 -1.63
CA VAL A 479 10.82 -3.16 -1.20
C VAL A 479 11.62 -4.45 -1.36
N THR A 480 11.58 -5.30 -0.33
CA THR A 480 12.12 -6.66 -0.33
C THR A 480 11.08 -7.61 0.24
N THR A 481 10.80 -8.69 -0.45
CA THR A 481 9.79 -9.68 -0.04
C THR A 481 10.47 -10.91 0.53
N TYR A 482 9.95 -11.44 1.63
CA TYR A 482 10.52 -12.55 2.39
C TYR A 482 9.55 -13.74 2.45
N ASP A 483 10.07 -14.92 2.25
CA ASP A 483 9.41 -16.19 2.57
C ASP A 483 9.43 -16.42 4.07
N THR A 484 8.28 -16.66 4.67
CA THR A 484 8.15 -16.77 6.15
C THR A 484 8.76 -18.05 6.72
N THR A 485 8.87 -19.10 5.91
CA THR A 485 9.41 -20.39 6.35
C THR A 485 10.94 -20.37 6.36
N THR A 486 11.54 -19.83 5.30
CA THR A 486 13.00 -19.76 5.17
C THR A 486 13.59 -18.50 5.78
N ARG A 487 12.78 -17.44 5.98
CA ARG A 487 13.18 -16.11 6.43
C ARG A 487 14.24 -15.47 5.49
N GLN A 488 14.26 -15.89 4.24
CA GLN A 488 15.10 -15.37 3.19
C GLN A 488 14.25 -14.62 2.17
N GLU A 489 14.90 -13.86 1.30
CA GLU A 489 14.22 -13.23 0.17
C GLU A 489 13.43 -14.27 -0.63
N LEU A 490 12.18 -13.94 -0.99
CA LEU A 490 11.26 -14.85 -1.66
C LEU A 490 11.82 -15.26 -3.02
N SER A 491 11.89 -16.56 -3.28
CA SER A 491 12.32 -17.07 -4.57
C SER A 491 11.41 -16.55 -5.70
N GLY A 492 12.01 -15.97 -6.74
CA GLY A 492 11.28 -15.34 -7.84
C GLY A 492 10.93 -13.88 -7.61
N SER A 493 11.40 -13.29 -6.51
CA SER A 493 11.41 -11.85 -6.27
C SER A 493 12.84 -11.32 -6.21
N SER A 494 13.00 -10.01 -6.30
CA SER A 494 14.23 -9.30 -6.00
C SER A 494 13.94 -7.99 -5.28
N THR A 495 14.92 -7.50 -4.52
CA THR A 495 14.83 -6.15 -3.93
C THR A 495 14.70 -5.11 -5.04
N TYR A 496 13.68 -4.27 -4.95
CA TYR A 496 13.39 -3.23 -5.91
C TYR A 496 13.40 -1.84 -5.27
N THR A 497 14.09 -0.90 -5.92
CA THR A 497 14.26 0.46 -5.40
C THR A 497 13.86 1.51 -6.43
N ILE A 498 12.96 2.42 -6.03
CA ILE A 498 12.68 3.66 -6.74
C ILE A 498 13.50 4.77 -6.08
N VAL A 499 14.24 5.52 -6.88
CA VAL A 499 15.01 6.67 -6.40
C VAL A 499 14.48 7.96 -7.02
N LYS A 500 14.13 8.93 -6.18
CA LYS A 500 13.74 10.30 -6.57
C LYS A 500 14.83 11.26 -6.16
N LYS A 501 15.79 11.53 -7.05
CA LYS A 501 16.92 12.42 -6.76
C LYS A 501 17.12 13.45 -7.86
N ALA A 502 17.53 14.64 -7.46
CA ALA A 502 17.89 15.67 -8.41
C ALA A 502 19.11 15.25 -9.25
N VAL A 503 18.93 15.11 -10.57
CA VAL A 503 19.98 14.78 -11.52
C VAL A 503 20.67 16.05 -12.04
N SER A 504 21.92 15.93 -12.49
CA SER A 504 22.64 17.05 -13.10
C SER A 504 22.00 17.42 -14.44
N GLN A 505 21.76 18.72 -14.65
CA GLN A 505 21.30 19.25 -15.92
C GLN A 505 22.40 20.05 -16.62
N LYS A 506 22.33 20.12 -17.93
CA LYS A 506 23.22 20.94 -18.75
C LYS A 506 22.43 22.14 -19.31
N ILE A 507 23.06 23.31 -19.26
CA ILE A 507 22.60 24.46 -20.02
C ILE A 507 23.23 24.35 -21.40
N THR A 508 22.43 24.38 -22.47
CA THR A 508 22.90 24.23 -23.86
C THR A 508 22.64 25.51 -24.65
N GLY A 509 23.44 25.74 -25.67
CA GLY A 509 23.33 26.88 -26.56
C GLY A 509 24.62 27.65 -26.77
N ASN A 510 24.57 28.79 -27.41
CA ASN A 510 25.76 29.56 -27.79
C ASN A 510 26.42 30.17 -26.57
N THR A 511 27.72 29.96 -26.40
CA THR A 511 28.54 30.47 -25.30
C THR A 511 29.22 31.82 -25.61
N SER A 512 29.09 32.30 -26.87
CA SER A 512 29.67 33.59 -27.27
C SER A 512 28.89 34.24 -28.38
N TYR A 513 28.88 35.57 -28.38
CA TYR A 513 28.31 36.43 -29.43
C TYR A 513 29.25 37.59 -29.70
N LYS A 514 29.51 37.85 -30.99
CA LYS A 514 30.23 39.03 -31.46
C LYS A 514 29.20 40.03 -32.03
N LYS A 515 29.20 41.27 -31.57
CA LYS A 515 28.28 42.33 -31.98
C LYS A 515 29.02 43.65 -32.15
N THR A 516 28.36 44.64 -32.73
CA THR A 516 28.86 45.99 -32.89
C THR A 516 27.95 46.97 -32.12
N VAL A 517 28.45 48.09 -31.67
CA VAL A 517 27.61 49.15 -31.08
C VAL A 517 26.53 49.58 -32.06
N GLY A 518 25.28 49.65 -31.60
CA GLY A 518 24.10 49.93 -32.42
C GLY A 518 23.43 48.66 -32.99
N ALA A 519 23.94 47.46 -32.75
CA ALA A 519 23.26 46.23 -33.13
C ALA A 519 21.90 46.11 -32.46
N LYS A 520 20.89 45.59 -33.20
CA LYS A 520 19.55 45.32 -32.66
C LYS A 520 19.65 44.34 -31.49
N ALA A 521 18.78 44.51 -30.50
CA ALA A 521 18.65 43.59 -29.37
C ALA A 521 18.31 42.18 -29.88
N PHE A 522 18.85 41.14 -29.23
CA PHE A 522 18.67 39.75 -29.62
C PHE A 522 18.43 38.86 -28.39
N LYS A 523 17.80 37.72 -28.60
CA LYS A 523 17.58 36.74 -27.58
C LYS A 523 18.74 35.75 -27.54
N LEU A 524 19.23 35.38 -26.37
CA LEU A 524 20.18 34.30 -26.22
C LEU A 524 19.52 32.97 -26.63
N ASN A 525 20.22 32.23 -27.49
CA ASN A 525 19.78 30.87 -27.85
C ASN A 525 20.32 29.89 -26.79
N ILE A 526 19.62 29.81 -25.66
CA ILE A 526 19.99 29.01 -24.49
C ILE A 526 18.77 28.21 -24.08
N LYS A 527 19.00 26.91 -23.75
CA LYS A 527 17.99 25.99 -23.25
C LYS A 527 18.50 25.27 -22.01
N ALA A 528 17.63 24.96 -21.08
CA ALA A 528 17.84 24.07 -19.96
C ALA A 528 16.54 23.31 -19.63
N LYS A 529 16.60 22.36 -18.72
CA LYS A 529 15.43 21.61 -18.24
C LYS A 529 14.54 22.45 -17.30
N THR A 530 15.12 23.43 -16.61
CA THR A 530 14.43 24.27 -15.61
C THR A 530 14.50 25.76 -15.96
N ALA A 531 13.78 26.57 -15.21
CA ALA A 531 13.70 28.01 -15.40
C ALA A 531 15.07 28.69 -15.39
N LEU A 532 15.27 29.61 -16.34
CA LEU A 532 16.54 30.33 -16.51
C LEU A 532 16.46 31.74 -15.91
N THR A 533 17.57 32.14 -15.27
CA THR A 533 17.82 33.52 -14.84
C THR A 533 19.11 34.03 -15.47
N TYR A 534 19.18 35.34 -15.67
CA TYR A 534 20.25 35.98 -16.43
C TYR A 534 20.81 37.20 -15.70
N THR A 535 22.14 37.28 -15.61
CA THR A 535 22.82 38.41 -15.00
C THR A 535 24.00 38.87 -15.87
N SER A 536 24.11 40.17 -16.15
CA SER A 536 25.24 40.73 -16.89
C SER A 536 26.32 41.24 -15.94
N SER A 537 27.58 40.87 -16.22
CA SER A 537 28.74 41.38 -15.52
C SER A 537 29.03 42.88 -15.84
N ASN A 538 28.54 43.37 -16.98
CA ASN A 538 28.72 44.75 -17.40
C ASN A 538 27.52 45.27 -18.18
N LYS A 539 26.56 45.86 -17.47
CA LYS A 539 25.33 46.40 -18.04
C LYS A 539 25.56 47.63 -18.95
N LYS A 540 26.75 48.29 -18.85
CA LYS A 540 27.12 49.41 -19.75
C LYS A 540 27.54 48.91 -21.14
N VAL A 541 27.99 47.66 -21.25
CA VAL A 541 28.32 47.02 -22.54
C VAL A 541 27.12 46.26 -23.11
N ALA A 542 26.53 45.35 -22.31
CA ALA A 542 25.39 44.55 -22.70
C ALA A 542 24.47 44.33 -21.49
N ALA A 543 23.22 44.78 -21.56
CA ALA A 543 22.20 44.49 -20.57
C ALA A 543 21.39 43.27 -21.00
N VAL A 544 20.90 42.47 -20.06
CA VAL A 544 20.03 41.29 -20.30
C VAL A 544 18.78 41.42 -19.44
N ASP A 545 17.61 41.08 -20.00
CA ASP A 545 16.35 41.02 -19.26
C ASP A 545 16.03 39.60 -18.74
N LYS A 546 14.94 39.46 -18.00
CA LYS A 546 14.48 38.20 -17.42
C LYS A 546 14.16 37.11 -18.47
N ASN A 547 13.94 37.48 -19.73
CA ASN A 547 13.64 36.56 -20.82
C ASN A 547 14.89 36.22 -21.67
N GLY A 548 16.08 36.66 -21.26
CA GLY A 548 17.33 36.40 -21.97
C GLY A 548 17.51 37.30 -23.21
N LYS A 549 16.78 38.41 -23.35
CA LYS A 549 16.96 39.38 -24.42
C LYS A 549 18.09 40.32 -24.05
N VAL A 550 19.14 40.33 -24.88
CA VAL A 550 20.34 41.16 -24.70
C VAL A 550 20.21 42.45 -25.53
N THR A 551 20.46 43.57 -24.85
CA THR A 551 20.55 44.91 -25.47
C THR A 551 21.98 45.38 -25.41
N ILE A 552 22.58 45.72 -26.58
CA ILE A 552 23.92 46.26 -26.71
C ILE A 552 23.91 47.74 -26.35
N LYS A 553 24.78 48.20 -25.45
CA LYS A 553 24.83 49.58 -24.97
C LYS A 553 26.14 50.28 -25.25
N GLY A 554 27.28 49.52 -25.29
CA GLY A 554 28.59 50.11 -25.50
C GLY A 554 29.61 49.09 -26.01
N ALA A 555 30.77 49.55 -26.48
CA ALA A 555 31.89 48.69 -26.86
C ALA A 555 32.56 48.06 -25.64
N GLY A 556 33.08 46.83 -25.75
CA GLY A 556 33.77 46.12 -24.67
C GLY A 556 33.34 44.68 -24.57
N LYS A 557 33.59 44.09 -23.41
CA LYS A 557 33.22 42.68 -23.11
C LYS A 557 32.26 42.67 -21.90
N ALA A 558 31.20 41.91 -22.04
CA ALA A 558 30.30 41.55 -20.94
C ALA A 558 30.13 40.02 -20.92
N VAL A 559 30.00 39.45 -19.71
CA VAL A 559 29.68 38.06 -19.50
C VAL A 559 28.30 37.98 -18.93
N ILE A 560 27.41 37.30 -19.64
CA ILE A 560 26.06 36.97 -19.11
C ILE A 560 26.18 35.64 -18.37
N THR A 561 25.95 35.65 -17.06
CA THR A 561 25.80 34.44 -16.27
C THR A 561 24.35 33.97 -16.39
N VAL A 562 24.16 32.77 -16.90
CA VAL A 562 22.90 32.08 -17.03
C VAL A 562 22.83 31.01 -15.95
N LYS A 563 21.80 31.04 -15.13
CA LYS A 563 21.57 30.00 -14.09
C LYS A 563 20.26 29.28 -14.37
N ALA A 564 20.29 27.97 -14.40
CA ALA A 564 19.12 27.09 -14.35
C ALA A 564 18.82 26.78 -12.88
N ALA A 565 17.57 26.94 -12.49
CA ALA A 565 17.14 26.72 -11.11
C ALA A 565 17.26 25.22 -10.71
N ALA A 566 17.50 24.95 -9.45
CA ALA A 566 17.29 23.61 -8.90
C ALA A 566 15.79 23.33 -8.77
N THR A 567 15.41 22.07 -8.94
CA THR A 567 14.08 21.50 -8.68
C THR A 567 14.26 20.16 -7.96
N SER A 568 13.18 19.50 -7.61
CA SER A 568 13.24 18.10 -7.10
C SER A 568 13.92 17.14 -8.10
N GLU A 569 13.76 17.39 -9.39
CA GLU A 569 14.31 16.52 -10.45
C GLU A 569 15.70 16.93 -10.94
N TYR A 570 16.08 18.19 -10.82
CA TYR A 570 17.30 18.73 -11.44
C TYR A 570 18.12 19.59 -10.47
N LYS A 571 19.43 19.31 -10.42
CA LYS A 571 20.40 20.17 -9.73
C LYS A 571 20.56 21.51 -10.45
N ALA A 572 20.87 22.58 -9.72
CA ALA A 572 21.17 23.86 -10.33
C ALA A 572 22.37 23.76 -11.29
N ALA A 573 22.30 24.49 -12.41
CA ALA A 573 23.40 24.60 -13.35
C ALA A 573 23.73 26.05 -13.66
N THR A 574 24.96 26.32 -14.07
CA THR A 574 25.40 27.66 -14.44
C THR A 574 26.23 27.62 -15.71
N GLN A 575 25.96 28.56 -16.64
CA GLN A 575 26.74 28.74 -17.85
C GLN A 575 27.08 30.21 -18.05
N LYS A 576 28.27 30.46 -18.55
CA LYS A 576 28.72 31.81 -18.91
C LYS A 576 28.65 32.01 -20.42
N VAL A 577 28.07 33.14 -20.84
CA VAL A 577 27.95 33.54 -22.25
C VAL A 577 28.69 34.87 -22.45
N THR A 578 29.71 34.87 -23.29
CA THR A 578 30.51 36.07 -23.57
C THR A 578 29.87 36.91 -24.67
N ILE A 579 29.65 38.19 -24.41
CA ILE A 579 29.23 39.16 -25.40
C ILE A 579 30.43 40.08 -25.67
N GLN A 580 31.01 39.97 -26.86
CA GLN A 580 32.09 40.85 -27.34
C GLN A 580 31.52 41.93 -28.26
N VAL A 581 31.66 43.19 -27.89
CA VAL A 581 31.07 44.32 -28.66
C VAL A 581 32.19 45.20 -29.19
N SER A 582 32.28 45.30 -30.51
CA SER A 582 33.20 46.19 -31.20
C SER A 582 32.59 47.60 -31.34
N ALA A 583 33.44 48.63 -31.40
CA ALA A 583 32.99 49.99 -31.73
C ALA A 583 32.41 50.01 -33.14
N LYS A 584 31.46 50.92 -33.38
CA LYS A 584 30.94 51.18 -34.71
C LYS A 584 32.04 51.74 -35.62
N LYS A 585 32.36 51.09 -36.73
CA LYS A 585 33.31 51.65 -37.69
C LYS A 585 32.76 53.00 -38.19
N THR A 586 33.47 54.06 -37.88
CA THR A 586 33.24 55.35 -38.55
C THR A 586 33.80 55.23 -39.97
N SER A 587 32.93 55.31 -40.96
CA SER A 587 33.34 55.53 -42.35
C SER A 587 33.97 56.93 -42.41
N LYS A 588 35.29 57.00 -42.60
CA LYS A 588 35.88 58.28 -43.05
C LYS A 588 35.22 58.57 -44.40
N LYS A 589 34.51 59.75 -44.42
CA LYS A 589 34.11 60.38 -45.68
C LYS A 589 35.34 60.89 -46.36
#